data_8590434ac11b39174dcb5cd712b8995a
#
_entry.id   8590434ac11b39174dcb5cd712b8995a
#
_cell.length_a   1.000
_cell.length_b   1.000
_cell.length_c   1.000
_cell.angle_alpha   90.00
_cell.angle_beta   90.00
_cell.angle_gamma   90.00
#
_symmetry.space_group_name_H-M   'P 1'
#
loop_
_entity.id
_entity.type
_entity.pdbx_description
1 polymer ?
#
loop_
_entity_poly.entity_id
_entity_poly.type
_entity_poly.pdbx_seq_one_letter_code
_entity_poly.pdbx_strand_id
1 'polypeptide(L)'
;YFAGNKQVPEGKNIQEPLNRIRVWNYLFEQVLPKEKEGTIPGDAELLKQYIGEAYFFRALAYYNALVRFGDYPIITEVLPDDSETLIKKSQRAPRNEVARFILKDLDEAISRLKERGFQNNQRINKQAALVLKSRVALFEATFEKYHQGTGRVPGDPTWPGAVMSYNSGKTFDIAGEINFFLTEAMQAAAAVADHVQLAENSHVMNPPYNTLYGWNPYFEMFSQPDLSNVEEVLLWKQYNLSLTVSHCVGARLKNGDRTGLTRSLIKTFLMKDGM
;
A
#
# COMPACT_ATOMS: atom_id res chain seq x y z
N TYR A 1 26.21 -3.17 5.09
CA TYR A 1 24.86 -3.76 5.06
C TYR A 1 24.67 -4.85 6.13
N PHE A 2 25.70 -5.54 6.55
CA PHE A 2 25.63 -6.68 7.47
C PHE A 2 25.98 -6.35 8.92
N ALA A 3 26.46 -5.15 9.18
CA ALA A 3 26.91 -4.74 10.52
C ALA A 3 25.80 -4.21 11.44
N GLY A 4 24.56 -4.15 10.99
CA GLY A 4 23.45 -3.64 11.79
C GLY A 4 23.46 -2.13 12.09
N ASN A 5 24.43 -1.39 11.56
CA ASN A 5 24.70 0.01 11.88
C ASN A 5 23.99 1.00 10.94
N LYS A 6 22.88 0.59 10.32
CA LYS A 6 22.13 1.51 9.45
C LYS A 6 21.46 2.56 10.31
N GLN A 7 21.98 3.76 10.28
CA GLN A 7 21.35 4.92 10.91
C GLN A 7 20.21 5.44 10.05
N VAL A 8 19.15 5.94 10.69
CA VAL A 8 18.08 6.66 10.00
C VAL A 8 18.65 7.99 9.51
N PRO A 9 18.57 8.29 8.19
CA PRO A 9 19.10 9.56 7.68
C PRO A 9 18.34 10.75 8.30
N GLU A 10 19.08 11.76 8.74
CA GLU A 10 18.49 12.98 9.27
C GLU A 10 17.72 13.76 8.17
N GLY A 11 16.52 14.17 8.47
CA GLY A 11 15.80 15.32 7.88
C GLY A 11 15.12 15.14 6.51
N LYS A 12 15.68 14.46 5.52
CA LYS A 12 15.16 14.53 4.14
C LYS A 12 14.08 13.49 3.78
N ASN A 13 13.97 12.39 4.51
CA ASN A 13 13.09 11.28 4.12
C ASN A 13 11.63 11.41 4.61
N ILE A 14 11.36 12.36 5.51
CA ILE A 14 10.00 12.62 6.04
C ILE A 14 9.17 13.45 5.04
N GLN A 15 9.81 14.25 4.22
CA GLN A 15 9.13 15.18 3.30
C GLN A 15 8.44 14.48 2.13
N GLU A 16 9.00 13.39 1.60
CA GLU A 16 8.45 12.75 0.41
C GLU A 16 6.99 12.27 0.57
N PRO A 17 6.61 11.54 1.64
CA PRO A 17 5.22 11.19 1.85
C PRO A 17 4.32 12.41 2.02
N LEU A 18 4.76 13.45 2.76
CA LEU A 18 3.98 14.68 2.97
C LEU A 18 3.72 15.42 1.65
N ASN A 19 4.70 15.49 0.75
CA ASN A 19 4.51 16.09 -0.56
C ASN A 19 3.43 15.37 -1.38
N ARG A 20 3.44 14.04 -1.36
CA ARG A 20 2.41 13.24 -2.03
C ARG A 20 1.03 13.45 -1.41
N ILE A 21 0.94 13.43 -0.07
CA ILE A 21 -0.29 13.66 0.67
C ILE A 21 -0.86 15.05 0.34
N ARG A 22 -0.01 16.08 0.28
CA ARG A 22 -0.42 17.45 -0.06
C ARG A 22 -1.07 17.55 -1.44
N VAL A 23 -0.55 16.81 -2.44
CA VAL A 23 -1.13 16.77 -3.79
C VAL A 23 -2.57 16.25 -3.76
N TRP A 24 -2.81 15.15 -3.03
CA TRP A 24 -4.16 14.60 -2.91
C TRP A 24 -5.10 15.49 -2.09
N ASN A 25 -4.61 16.10 -1.02
CA ASN A 25 -5.40 17.06 -0.24
C ASN A 25 -5.83 18.24 -1.11
N TYR A 26 -4.90 18.81 -1.92
CA TYR A 26 -5.23 19.89 -2.85
C TYR A 26 -6.31 19.47 -3.86
N LEU A 27 -6.20 18.27 -4.42
CA LEU A 27 -7.23 17.75 -5.31
C LEU A 27 -8.58 17.68 -4.60
N PHE A 28 -8.63 17.14 -3.39
CA PHE A 28 -9.89 17.03 -2.63
C PHE A 28 -10.50 18.39 -2.30
N GLU A 29 -9.71 19.36 -1.90
CA GLU A 29 -10.20 20.74 -1.65
C GLU A 29 -10.83 21.38 -2.89
N GLN A 30 -10.29 21.08 -4.09
CA GLN A 30 -10.79 21.64 -5.32
C GLN A 30 -11.99 20.86 -5.91
N VAL A 31 -12.06 19.56 -5.70
CA VAL A 31 -12.98 18.67 -6.41
C VAL A 31 -14.21 18.32 -5.57
N LEU A 32 -14.04 17.96 -4.28
CA LEU A 32 -15.15 17.47 -3.47
C LEU A 32 -16.33 18.46 -3.29
N PRO A 33 -16.10 19.77 -3.10
CA PRO A 33 -17.20 20.74 -3.05
C PRO A 33 -17.98 20.77 -4.36
N LYS A 34 -17.28 20.79 -5.50
CA LYS A 34 -17.87 20.83 -6.82
C LYS A 34 -18.59 19.51 -7.19
N GLU A 35 -18.06 18.37 -6.76
CA GLU A 35 -18.74 17.07 -6.87
C GLU A 35 -20.08 17.13 -6.15
N LYS A 36 -20.08 17.61 -4.89
CA LYS A 36 -21.27 17.74 -4.07
C LYS A 36 -22.32 18.68 -4.67
N GLU A 37 -21.87 19.76 -5.31
CA GLU A 37 -22.73 20.74 -6.00
C GLU A 37 -23.18 20.27 -7.38
N GLY A 38 -22.58 19.20 -7.93
CA GLY A 38 -22.87 18.71 -9.28
C GLY A 38 -22.40 19.68 -10.38
N THR A 39 -21.40 20.52 -10.11
CA THR A 39 -20.95 21.55 -11.02
C THR A 39 -19.82 21.12 -11.95
N ILE A 40 -19.28 19.91 -11.78
CA ILE A 40 -18.22 19.36 -12.65
C ILE A 40 -18.87 18.76 -13.89
N PRO A 41 -18.59 19.30 -15.11
CA PRO A 41 -19.15 18.74 -16.34
C PRO A 41 -18.50 17.39 -16.67
N GLY A 42 -19.24 16.54 -17.37
CA GLY A 42 -18.76 15.26 -17.87
C GLY A 42 -19.45 14.03 -17.25
N ASP A 43 -18.82 12.87 -17.37
CA ASP A 43 -19.35 11.61 -16.86
C ASP A 43 -19.16 11.53 -15.34
N ALA A 44 -20.27 11.52 -14.61
CA ALA A 44 -20.29 11.45 -13.15
C ALA A 44 -19.68 10.15 -12.61
N GLU A 45 -19.83 9.03 -13.34
CA GLU A 45 -19.27 7.74 -12.93
C GLU A 45 -17.73 7.70 -13.12
N LEU A 46 -17.22 8.37 -14.14
CA LEU A 46 -15.77 8.56 -14.29
C LEU A 46 -15.22 9.53 -13.25
N LEU A 47 -15.97 10.57 -12.89
CA LEU A 47 -15.57 11.49 -11.82
C LEU A 47 -15.45 10.73 -10.49
N LYS A 48 -16.43 9.91 -10.13
CA LYS A 48 -16.36 9.04 -8.94
C LYS A 48 -15.14 8.13 -8.98
N GLN A 49 -14.87 7.51 -10.13
CA GLN A 49 -13.68 6.67 -10.31
C GLN A 49 -12.39 7.43 -10.00
N TYR A 50 -12.21 8.63 -10.55
CA TYR A 50 -11.00 9.43 -10.33
C TYR A 50 -10.84 9.90 -8.88
N ILE A 51 -11.94 10.27 -8.23
CA ILE A 51 -11.94 10.60 -6.80
C ILE A 51 -11.58 9.36 -5.97
N GLY A 52 -12.14 8.19 -6.31
CA GLY A 52 -11.81 6.92 -5.66
C GLY A 52 -10.32 6.56 -5.80
N GLU A 53 -9.74 6.75 -6.98
CA GLU A 53 -8.29 6.57 -7.19
C GLU A 53 -7.46 7.54 -6.34
N ALA A 54 -7.89 8.79 -6.20
CA ALA A 54 -7.20 9.77 -5.36
C ALA A 54 -7.18 9.36 -3.88
N TYR A 55 -8.31 8.86 -3.35
CA TYR A 55 -8.37 8.29 -2.01
C TYR A 55 -7.46 7.08 -1.86
N PHE A 56 -7.45 6.16 -2.83
CA PHE A 56 -6.54 5.02 -2.84
C PHE A 56 -5.07 5.46 -2.77
N PHE A 57 -4.66 6.43 -3.57
CA PHE A 57 -3.27 6.89 -3.59
C PHE A 57 -2.89 7.68 -2.32
N ARG A 58 -3.81 8.43 -1.71
CA ARG A 58 -3.55 9.05 -0.41
C ARG A 58 -3.38 7.99 0.67
N ALA A 59 -4.25 6.99 0.71
CA ALA A 59 -4.13 5.83 1.59
C ALA A 59 -2.77 5.11 1.42
N LEU A 60 -2.36 4.87 0.17
CA LEU A 60 -1.07 4.23 -0.14
C LEU A 60 0.13 5.10 0.32
N ALA A 61 0.04 6.43 0.18
CA ALA A 61 1.08 7.33 0.69
C ALA A 61 1.19 7.27 2.21
N TYR A 62 0.06 7.25 2.92
CA TYR A 62 0.02 7.08 4.38
C TYR A 62 0.50 5.68 4.81
N TYR A 63 0.15 4.63 4.08
CA TYR A 63 0.64 3.28 4.38
C TYR A 63 2.16 3.20 4.28
N ASN A 64 2.74 3.78 3.24
CA ASN A 64 4.19 3.86 3.10
C ASN A 64 4.85 4.66 4.24
N ALA A 65 4.19 5.72 4.71
CA ALA A 65 4.65 6.50 5.87
C ALA A 65 4.53 5.68 7.17
N LEU A 66 3.41 5.00 7.39
CA LEU A 66 3.18 4.13 8.56
C LEU A 66 4.24 3.03 8.68
N VAL A 67 4.53 2.34 7.57
CA VAL A 67 5.54 1.26 7.55
C VAL A 67 6.96 1.80 7.87
N ARG A 68 7.26 3.03 7.43
CA ARG A 68 8.62 3.61 7.62
C ARG A 68 8.80 4.30 8.96
N PHE A 69 7.78 4.97 9.46
CA PHE A 69 7.90 5.90 10.60
C PHE A 69 7.04 5.52 11.81
N GLY A 70 6.04 4.65 11.65
CA GLY A 70 5.06 4.37 12.69
C GLY A 70 4.11 5.56 12.90
N ASP A 71 4.20 6.20 14.07
CA ASP A 71 3.45 7.42 14.35
C ASP A 71 3.71 8.50 13.31
N TYR A 72 2.64 9.07 12.75
CA TYR A 72 2.76 10.01 11.64
C TYR A 72 1.67 11.09 11.68
N PRO A 73 1.93 12.33 11.22
CA PRO A 73 0.89 13.37 11.17
C PRO A 73 -0.25 13.00 10.23
N ILE A 74 -1.50 13.14 10.67
CA ILE A 74 -2.68 13.02 9.82
C ILE A 74 -3.07 14.42 9.36
N ILE A 75 -2.79 14.73 8.09
CA ILE A 75 -3.05 16.03 7.45
C ILE A 75 -4.04 15.80 6.31
N THR A 76 -5.22 16.41 6.40
CA THR A 76 -6.31 16.24 5.43
C THR A 76 -6.62 17.49 4.62
N GLU A 77 -5.84 18.57 4.83
CA GLU A 77 -5.99 19.89 4.21
C GLU A 77 -4.67 20.37 3.63
N VAL A 78 -4.72 21.39 2.79
CA VAL A 78 -3.51 22.08 2.31
C VAL A 78 -3.10 23.11 3.37
N LEU A 79 -2.00 22.84 4.06
CA LEU A 79 -1.52 23.73 5.10
C LEU A 79 -0.88 24.99 4.47
N PRO A 80 -1.10 26.17 5.09
CA PRO A 80 -0.42 27.40 4.72
C PRO A 80 1.08 27.32 5.06
N ASP A 81 1.88 28.20 4.43
CA ASP A 81 3.31 28.36 4.74
C ASP A 81 3.48 29.29 5.96
N ASP A 82 3.08 28.79 7.11
CA ASP A 82 3.10 29.48 8.40
C ASP A 82 3.59 28.51 9.47
N SER A 83 4.64 28.89 10.16
CA SER A 83 5.34 28.02 11.11
C SER A 83 4.48 27.57 12.29
N GLU A 84 3.61 28.41 12.81
CA GLU A 84 2.77 28.09 13.96
C GLU A 84 1.74 27.02 13.59
N THR A 85 1.05 27.21 12.47
CA THR A 85 0.10 26.24 11.91
C THR A 85 0.77 24.92 11.56
N LEU A 86 1.93 24.96 10.91
CA LEU A 86 2.70 23.77 10.55
C LEU A 86 3.11 22.96 11.77
N ILE A 87 3.65 23.60 12.82
CA ILE A 87 4.03 22.91 14.06
C ILE A 87 2.80 22.27 14.72
N LYS A 88 1.69 23.00 14.82
CA LYS A 88 0.48 22.50 15.44
C LYS A 88 -0.16 21.33 14.69
N LYS A 89 -0.21 21.41 13.35
CA LYS A 89 -0.84 20.40 12.48
C LYS A 89 0.06 19.21 12.14
N SER A 90 1.38 19.32 12.39
CA SER A 90 2.35 18.24 12.14
C SER A 90 2.59 17.34 13.35
N GLN A 91 1.76 17.42 14.38
CA GLN A 91 1.82 16.51 15.51
C GLN A 91 1.56 15.07 15.05
N ARG A 92 2.40 14.13 15.50
CA ARG A 92 2.28 12.74 15.11
C ARG A 92 1.12 12.05 15.81
N ALA A 93 0.16 11.60 15.04
CA ALA A 93 -0.86 10.71 15.57
C ALA A 93 -0.25 9.32 15.87
N PRO A 94 -0.75 8.61 16.88
CA PRO A 94 -0.41 7.22 17.15
C PRO A 94 -0.62 6.34 15.93
N ARG A 95 0.21 5.33 15.74
CA ARG A 95 0.21 4.47 14.54
C ARG A 95 -1.14 3.80 14.26
N ASN A 96 -1.86 3.36 15.29
CA ASN A 96 -3.19 2.79 15.15
C ASN A 96 -4.21 3.81 14.60
N GLU A 97 -4.13 5.07 15.03
CA GLU A 97 -4.96 6.15 14.48
C GLU A 97 -4.62 6.40 13.00
N VAL A 98 -3.32 6.36 12.65
CA VAL A 98 -2.88 6.47 11.25
C VAL A 98 -3.41 5.30 10.41
N ALA A 99 -3.33 4.08 10.92
CA ALA A 99 -3.85 2.90 10.24
C ALA A 99 -5.37 3.00 10.04
N ARG A 100 -6.13 3.42 11.06
CA ARG A 100 -7.58 3.66 10.94
C ARG A 100 -7.91 4.72 9.89
N PHE A 101 -7.12 5.79 9.81
CA PHE A 101 -7.27 6.80 8.77
C PHE A 101 -7.03 6.23 7.38
N ILE A 102 -6.02 5.37 7.21
CA ILE A 102 -5.75 4.67 5.94
C ILE A 102 -6.95 3.80 5.54
N LEU A 103 -7.51 3.03 6.49
CA LEU A 103 -8.68 2.19 6.20
C LEU A 103 -9.88 3.05 5.80
N LYS A 104 -10.10 4.19 6.46
CA LYS A 104 -11.16 5.13 6.08
C LYS A 104 -11.00 5.66 4.66
N ASP A 105 -9.81 6.05 4.26
CA ASP A 105 -9.54 6.48 2.87
C ASP A 105 -9.76 5.33 1.87
N LEU A 106 -9.43 4.11 2.24
CA LEU A 106 -9.69 2.94 1.40
C LEU A 106 -11.19 2.62 1.30
N ASP A 107 -11.97 2.84 2.36
CA ASP A 107 -13.43 2.70 2.31
C ASP A 107 -14.07 3.74 1.38
N GLU A 108 -13.59 4.98 1.41
CA GLU A 108 -13.98 6.02 0.46
C GLU A 108 -13.61 5.64 -0.98
N ALA A 109 -12.42 5.07 -1.19
CA ALA A 109 -12.01 4.56 -2.49
C ALA A 109 -12.92 3.42 -2.95
N ILE A 110 -13.12 2.39 -2.13
CA ILE A 110 -13.94 1.20 -2.43
C ILE A 110 -15.38 1.58 -2.81
N SER A 111 -15.95 2.60 -2.15
CA SER A 111 -17.31 3.06 -2.42
C SER A 111 -17.48 3.73 -3.81
N ARG A 112 -16.39 4.22 -4.41
CA ARG A 112 -16.37 4.99 -5.66
C ARG A 112 -15.78 4.25 -6.84
N LEU A 113 -14.86 3.33 -6.58
CA LEU A 113 -14.14 2.61 -7.62
C LEU A 113 -15.03 1.61 -8.37
N LYS A 114 -14.79 1.50 -9.66
CA LYS A 114 -15.39 0.47 -10.50
C LYS A 114 -14.82 -0.90 -10.15
N GLU A 115 -15.60 -1.93 -10.45
CA GLU A 115 -15.21 -3.31 -10.28
C GLU A 115 -14.03 -3.68 -11.20
N ARG A 116 -13.41 -4.82 -10.91
CA ARG A 116 -12.42 -5.48 -11.76
C ARG A 116 -12.92 -5.57 -13.22
N GLY A 117 -12.02 -5.45 -14.16
CA GLY A 117 -12.32 -5.39 -15.60
C GLY A 117 -12.30 -3.96 -16.17
N PHE A 118 -12.48 -2.96 -15.35
CA PHE A 118 -12.38 -1.58 -15.80
C PHE A 118 -10.99 -1.29 -16.40
N GLN A 119 -10.97 -0.78 -17.63
CA GLN A 119 -9.74 -0.49 -18.40
C GLN A 119 -8.75 -1.66 -18.39
N ASN A 120 -9.26 -2.89 -18.59
CA ASN A 120 -8.46 -4.13 -18.62
C ASN A 120 -7.57 -4.32 -17.37
N ASN A 121 -8.06 -3.92 -16.20
CA ASN A 121 -7.32 -3.94 -14.93
C ASN A 121 -6.02 -3.10 -14.92
N GLN A 122 -5.88 -2.12 -15.80
CA GLN A 122 -4.75 -1.19 -15.81
C GLN A 122 -4.99 0.10 -15.00
N ARG A 123 -6.18 0.23 -14.43
CA ARG A 123 -6.58 1.29 -13.50
C ARG A 123 -6.95 0.71 -12.15
N ILE A 124 -6.79 1.51 -11.11
CA ILE A 124 -7.21 1.09 -9.76
C ILE A 124 -8.69 0.71 -9.79
N ASN A 125 -9.00 -0.45 -9.24
CA ASN A 125 -10.35 -0.97 -9.14
C ASN A 125 -10.66 -1.36 -7.69
N LYS A 126 -11.92 -1.67 -7.44
CA LYS A 126 -12.43 -1.98 -6.10
C LYS A 126 -11.72 -3.17 -5.46
N GLN A 127 -11.45 -4.24 -6.22
CA GLN A 127 -10.76 -5.42 -5.71
C GLN A 127 -9.32 -5.12 -5.30
N ALA A 128 -8.61 -4.31 -6.08
CA ALA A 128 -7.26 -3.87 -5.72
C ALA A 128 -7.25 -3.03 -4.44
N ALA A 129 -8.27 -2.18 -4.22
CA ALA A 129 -8.43 -1.41 -3.01
C ALA A 129 -8.76 -2.29 -1.79
N LEU A 130 -9.62 -3.31 -1.95
CA LEU A 130 -9.94 -4.29 -0.91
C LEU A 130 -8.69 -5.09 -0.49
N VAL A 131 -7.88 -5.55 -1.45
CA VAL A 131 -6.62 -6.25 -1.14
C VAL A 131 -5.63 -5.35 -0.41
N LEU A 132 -5.53 -4.06 -0.80
CA LEU A 132 -4.70 -3.12 -0.06
C LEU A 132 -5.24 -2.90 1.36
N LYS A 133 -6.57 -2.77 1.53
CA LYS A 133 -7.21 -2.64 2.84
C LYS A 133 -6.88 -3.84 3.74
N SER A 134 -7.04 -5.05 3.22
CA SER A 134 -6.68 -6.27 3.94
C SER A 134 -5.21 -6.28 4.36
N ARG A 135 -4.30 -5.91 3.46
CA ARG A 135 -2.85 -5.85 3.73
C ARG A 135 -2.50 -4.83 4.82
N VAL A 136 -3.08 -3.63 4.77
CA VAL A 136 -2.84 -2.58 5.77
C VAL A 136 -3.34 -3.03 7.14
N ALA A 137 -4.55 -3.56 7.21
CA ALA A 137 -5.15 -4.01 8.44
C ALA A 137 -4.38 -5.20 9.05
N LEU A 138 -4.01 -6.18 8.25
CA LEU A 138 -3.19 -7.32 8.71
C LEU A 138 -1.82 -6.86 9.20
N PHE A 139 -1.18 -5.94 8.48
CA PHE A 139 0.12 -5.39 8.88
C PHE A 139 0.04 -4.72 10.25
N GLU A 140 -0.95 -3.86 10.48
CA GLU A 140 -1.08 -3.15 11.76
C GLU A 140 -1.41 -4.11 12.90
N ALA A 141 -2.38 -5.00 12.72
CA ALA A 141 -2.74 -6.01 13.72
C ALA A 141 -1.53 -6.86 14.15
N THR A 142 -0.78 -7.36 13.18
CA THR A 142 0.40 -8.19 13.45
C THR A 142 1.55 -7.38 14.03
N PHE A 143 1.72 -6.13 13.59
CA PHE A 143 2.72 -5.24 14.18
C PHE A 143 2.42 -4.99 15.67
N GLU A 144 1.21 -4.58 16.01
CA GLU A 144 0.81 -4.36 17.39
C GLU A 144 0.97 -5.63 18.23
N LYS A 145 0.47 -6.78 17.72
CA LYS A 145 0.54 -8.07 18.41
C LYS A 145 1.97 -8.49 18.76
N TYR A 146 2.92 -8.33 17.82
CA TYR A 146 4.28 -8.84 18.00
C TYR A 146 5.26 -7.82 18.57
N HIS A 147 4.90 -6.54 18.59
CA HIS A 147 5.71 -5.47 19.15
C HIS A 147 5.18 -4.87 20.46
N GLN A 148 4.09 -5.40 20.99
CA GLN A 148 3.58 -5.03 22.32
C GLN A 148 4.68 -5.17 23.38
N GLY A 149 4.83 -4.18 24.25
CA GLY A 149 5.86 -4.14 25.29
C GLY A 149 7.25 -3.69 24.82
N THR A 150 7.44 -3.40 23.53
CA THR A 150 8.76 -2.97 22.98
C THR A 150 8.92 -1.45 22.89
N GLY A 151 7.93 -0.67 23.31
CA GLY A 151 7.89 0.78 23.18
C GLY A 151 7.53 1.27 21.77
N ARG A 152 7.09 0.38 20.88
CA ARG A 152 6.72 0.71 19.49
C ARG A 152 5.21 0.77 19.26
N VAL A 153 4.44 0.33 20.24
CA VAL A 153 2.98 0.28 20.19
C VAL A 153 2.42 1.33 21.12
N PRO A 154 1.40 2.11 20.71
CA PRO A 154 0.73 3.07 21.56
C PRO A 154 0.20 2.39 22.85
N GLY A 155 0.44 3.04 24.01
CA GLY A 155 0.09 2.45 25.30
C GLY A 155 1.22 1.63 25.97
N ASP A 156 2.29 1.29 25.26
CA ASP A 156 3.48 0.72 25.90
C ASP A 156 4.12 1.76 26.86
N PRO A 157 4.68 1.34 28.00
CA PRO A 157 5.26 2.27 28.98
C PRO A 157 6.40 3.13 28.42
N THR A 158 7.14 2.62 27.44
CA THR A 158 8.28 3.29 26.81
C THR A 158 7.97 3.84 25.42
N TRP A 159 6.69 3.85 25.03
CA TRP A 159 6.30 4.46 23.75
C TRP A 159 6.59 5.97 23.75
N PRO A 160 7.36 6.49 22.76
CA PRO A 160 7.76 7.90 22.76
C PRO A 160 6.59 8.88 22.69
N GLY A 161 5.45 8.46 22.14
CA GLY A 161 4.24 9.27 22.08
C GLY A 161 3.59 9.52 23.44
N ALA A 162 3.87 8.72 24.48
CA ALA A 162 3.28 8.83 25.80
C ALA A 162 3.63 10.17 26.51
N VAL A 163 4.83 10.70 26.24
CA VAL A 163 5.30 11.95 26.85
C VAL A 163 4.88 13.20 26.07
N MET A 164 4.22 13.03 24.94
CA MET A 164 3.79 14.14 24.11
C MET A 164 2.48 14.74 24.64
N SER A 165 2.46 16.04 24.88
CA SER A 165 1.29 16.75 25.45
C SER A 165 0.00 16.56 24.65
N TYR A 166 0.10 16.44 23.32
CA TYR A 166 -1.04 16.21 22.42
C TYR A 166 -1.63 14.79 22.50
N ASN A 167 -0.95 13.86 23.17
CA ASN A 167 -1.45 12.52 23.48
C ASN A 167 -1.90 12.38 24.94
N SER A 168 -1.82 13.45 25.73
CA SER A 168 -2.23 13.44 27.15
C SER A 168 -3.71 13.05 27.27
N GLY A 169 -3.98 12.10 28.15
CA GLY A 169 -5.34 11.61 28.40
C GLY A 169 -5.85 10.58 27.39
N LYS A 170 -5.09 10.24 26.35
CA LYS A 170 -5.42 9.12 25.45
C LYS A 170 -5.21 7.79 26.17
N THR A 171 -6.17 6.90 25.99
CA THR A 171 -6.09 5.49 26.43
C THR A 171 -6.09 4.59 25.20
N PHE A 172 -5.36 3.49 25.27
CA PHE A 172 -5.20 2.57 24.15
C PHE A 172 -5.62 1.16 24.58
N ASP A 173 -6.67 0.64 23.96
CA ASP A 173 -7.07 -0.77 24.08
C ASP A 173 -6.41 -1.57 22.94
N ILE A 174 -5.17 -1.96 23.13
CA ILE A 174 -4.39 -2.67 22.10
C ILE A 174 -5.02 -4.02 21.73
N ALA A 175 -5.61 -4.74 22.66
CA ALA A 175 -6.31 -5.98 22.35
C ALA A 175 -7.52 -5.73 21.43
N GLY A 176 -8.30 -4.70 21.72
CA GLY A 176 -9.41 -4.26 20.88
C GLY A 176 -8.94 -3.77 19.49
N GLU A 177 -7.82 -3.01 19.42
CA GLU A 177 -7.22 -2.59 18.15
C GLU A 177 -6.79 -3.79 17.29
N ILE A 178 -6.06 -4.75 17.86
CA ILE A 178 -5.64 -5.97 17.16
C ILE A 178 -6.86 -6.72 16.61
N ASN A 179 -7.90 -6.91 17.42
CA ASN A 179 -9.13 -7.60 16.99
C ASN A 179 -9.85 -6.82 15.88
N PHE A 180 -9.93 -5.49 15.98
CA PHE A 180 -10.51 -4.64 14.95
C PHE A 180 -9.76 -4.81 13.62
N PHE A 181 -8.44 -4.65 13.61
CA PHE A 181 -7.65 -4.75 12.38
C PHE A 181 -7.66 -6.15 11.79
N LEU A 182 -7.65 -7.22 12.61
CA LEU A 182 -7.78 -8.59 12.09
C LEU A 182 -9.15 -8.80 11.43
N THR A 183 -10.22 -8.26 12.03
CA THR A 183 -11.58 -8.35 11.47
C THR A 183 -11.67 -7.63 10.13
N GLU A 184 -11.17 -6.39 10.05
CA GLU A 184 -11.11 -5.63 8.80
C GLU A 184 -10.28 -6.34 7.72
N ALA A 185 -9.14 -6.94 8.11
CA ALA A 185 -8.30 -7.70 7.19
C ALA A 185 -9.03 -8.92 6.62
N MET A 186 -9.71 -9.68 7.46
CA MET A 186 -10.47 -10.87 7.04
C MET A 186 -11.64 -10.51 6.13
N GLN A 187 -12.43 -9.51 6.52
CA GLN A 187 -13.60 -9.08 5.72
C GLN A 187 -13.19 -8.58 4.34
N ALA A 188 -12.16 -7.75 4.27
CA ALA A 188 -11.65 -7.23 3.01
C ALA A 188 -11.03 -8.33 2.13
N ALA A 189 -10.35 -9.32 2.72
CA ALA A 189 -9.80 -10.46 1.98
C ALA A 189 -10.91 -11.37 1.44
N ALA A 190 -11.91 -11.73 2.25
CA ALA A 190 -13.02 -12.59 1.86
C ALA A 190 -13.82 -11.98 0.70
N ALA A 191 -14.01 -10.66 0.71
CA ALA A 191 -14.71 -9.95 -0.36
C ALA A 191 -14.03 -10.05 -1.75
N VAL A 192 -12.79 -10.53 -1.80
CA VAL A 192 -12.04 -10.74 -3.05
C VAL A 192 -11.73 -12.21 -3.28
N ALA A 193 -11.21 -12.91 -2.28
CA ALA A 193 -10.68 -14.27 -2.42
C ALA A 193 -11.73 -15.28 -2.89
N ASP A 194 -12.98 -15.13 -2.45
CA ASP A 194 -14.07 -16.03 -2.80
C ASP A 194 -14.59 -15.82 -4.25
N HIS A 195 -14.09 -14.80 -4.95
CA HIS A 195 -14.54 -14.40 -6.28
C HIS A 195 -13.42 -14.38 -7.33
N VAL A 196 -12.22 -14.85 -6.98
CA VAL A 196 -11.06 -14.84 -7.87
C VAL A 196 -10.43 -16.23 -7.89
N GLN A 197 -10.39 -16.84 -9.07
CA GLN A 197 -9.70 -18.10 -9.26
C GLN A 197 -8.21 -17.88 -9.41
N LEU A 198 -7.41 -18.61 -8.63
CA LEU A 198 -5.95 -18.55 -8.71
C LEU A 198 -5.45 -19.28 -9.97
N ALA A 199 -4.37 -18.78 -10.53
CA ALA A 199 -3.70 -19.44 -11.64
C ALA A 199 -3.12 -20.80 -11.20
N GLU A 200 -3.37 -21.83 -11.98
CA GLU A 200 -2.88 -23.17 -11.69
C GLU A 200 -1.36 -23.24 -11.82
N ASN A 201 -0.71 -23.83 -10.83
CA ASN A 201 0.71 -24.14 -10.90
C ASN A 201 0.91 -25.60 -11.30
N SER A 202 1.35 -25.83 -12.53
CA SER A 202 1.64 -27.18 -13.04
C SER A 202 2.90 -27.82 -12.45
N HIS A 203 3.66 -27.08 -11.63
CA HIS A 203 4.97 -27.47 -11.10
C HIS A 203 6.07 -27.69 -12.15
N VAL A 204 5.80 -27.42 -13.43
CA VAL A 204 6.83 -27.43 -14.47
C VAL A 204 7.65 -26.17 -14.36
N MET A 205 8.94 -26.30 -14.08
CA MET A 205 9.83 -25.15 -13.81
C MET A 205 10.53 -24.63 -15.07
N ASN A 206 10.59 -25.44 -16.12
CA ASN A 206 11.21 -25.06 -17.40
C ASN A 206 10.23 -25.32 -18.54
N PRO A 207 10.08 -24.37 -19.48
CA PRO A 207 9.24 -24.59 -20.64
C PRO A 207 9.74 -25.81 -21.45
N PRO A 208 8.84 -26.67 -21.93
CA PRO A 208 9.19 -27.70 -22.91
C PRO A 208 9.81 -27.08 -24.15
N TYR A 209 10.66 -27.85 -24.83
CA TYR A 209 11.34 -27.36 -26.04
C TYR A 209 10.36 -26.77 -27.06
N ASN A 210 10.65 -25.56 -27.53
CA ASN A 210 9.80 -24.74 -28.42
C ASN A 210 8.40 -24.35 -27.89
N THR A 211 8.15 -24.41 -26.56
CA THR A 211 6.88 -24.00 -25.96
C THR A 211 7.08 -22.71 -25.20
N LEU A 212 6.45 -21.62 -25.66
CA LEU A 212 6.51 -20.32 -24.96
C LEU A 212 5.43 -20.19 -23.88
N TYR A 213 4.24 -20.73 -24.15
CA TYR A 213 3.07 -20.61 -23.27
C TYR A 213 2.32 -21.93 -23.16
N GLY A 214 1.44 -22.04 -22.17
CA GLY A 214 0.58 -23.20 -21.93
C GLY A 214 1.23 -24.33 -21.14
N TRP A 215 2.39 -24.09 -20.51
CA TRP A 215 3.09 -25.10 -19.72
C TRP A 215 2.96 -24.88 -18.21
N ASN A 216 2.87 -23.62 -17.74
CA ASN A 216 2.62 -23.31 -16.34
C ASN A 216 1.95 -21.93 -16.22
N PRO A 217 0.61 -21.85 -16.09
CA PRO A 217 -0.13 -20.60 -16.00
C PRO A 217 0.36 -19.68 -14.88
N TYR A 218 0.72 -20.24 -13.72
CA TYR A 218 1.27 -19.45 -12.60
C TYR A 218 2.59 -18.78 -12.95
N PHE A 219 3.52 -19.50 -13.59
CA PHE A 219 4.79 -18.92 -14.00
C PHE A 219 4.62 -17.92 -15.14
N GLU A 220 3.76 -18.24 -16.10
CA GLU A 220 3.51 -17.45 -17.30
C GLU A 220 2.90 -16.08 -16.97
N MET A 221 2.07 -15.97 -15.92
CA MET A 221 1.47 -14.69 -15.53
C MET A 221 2.52 -13.61 -15.17
N PHE A 222 3.76 -13.98 -14.83
CA PHE A 222 4.87 -13.04 -14.58
C PHE A 222 5.66 -12.67 -15.83
N SER A 223 5.43 -13.32 -16.96
CA SER A 223 6.20 -13.16 -18.21
C SER A 223 5.35 -12.74 -19.41
N GLN A 224 4.03 -12.79 -19.32
CA GLN A 224 3.13 -12.38 -20.40
C GLN A 224 3.11 -10.87 -20.62
N PRO A 225 3.03 -10.41 -21.89
CA PRO A 225 2.92 -8.99 -22.21
C PRO A 225 1.53 -8.40 -21.92
N ASP A 226 0.50 -9.23 -21.80
CA ASP A 226 -0.88 -8.87 -21.54
C ASP A 226 -1.47 -9.78 -20.46
N LEU A 227 -1.92 -9.20 -19.36
CA LEU A 227 -2.50 -9.90 -18.22
C LEU A 227 -4.01 -9.66 -18.09
N SER A 228 -4.65 -9.05 -19.07
CA SER A 228 -6.07 -8.69 -19.02
C SER A 228 -6.99 -9.91 -18.82
N ASN A 229 -6.59 -11.08 -19.31
CA ASN A 229 -7.35 -12.32 -19.24
C ASN A 229 -6.90 -13.25 -18.08
N VAL A 230 -5.91 -12.84 -17.28
CA VAL A 230 -5.47 -13.63 -16.13
C VAL A 230 -6.34 -13.27 -14.92
N GLU A 231 -7.16 -14.21 -14.49
CA GLU A 231 -8.21 -13.96 -13.48
C GLU A 231 -7.64 -13.57 -12.11
N GLU A 232 -6.52 -14.15 -11.71
CA GLU A 232 -5.81 -13.82 -10.46
C GLU A 232 -5.28 -12.38 -10.43
N VAL A 233 -5.02 -11.78 -11.61
CA VAL A 233 -4.41 -10.45 -11.69
C VAL A 233 -5.48 -9.36 -11.56
N LEU A 234 -5.48 -8.69 -10.42
CA LEU A 234 -6.43 -7.62 -10.10
C LEU A 234 -6.02 -6.26 -10.65
N LEU A 235 -4.72 -6.02 -10.73
CA LEU A 235 -4.14 -4.76 -11.22
C LEU A 235 -2.77 -5.06 -11.86
N TRP A 236 -2.53 -4.52 -13.04
CA TRP A 236 -1.26 -4.68 -13.74
C TRP A 236 -0.88 -3.44 -14.54
N LYS A 237 0.36 -3.38 -14.95
CA LYS A 237 0.89 -2.28 -15.76
C LYS A 237 1.44 -2.85 -17.06
N GLN A 238 0.86 -2.43 -18.17
CA GLN A 238 1.41 -2.75 -19.48
C GLN A 238 2.64 -1.88 -19.78
N TYR A 239 3.74 -2.53 -20.08
CA TYR A 239 4.94 -1.86 -20.55
C TYR A 239 4.87 -1.69 -22.06
N ASN A 240 5.00 -0.45 -22.53
CA ASN A 240 4.91 -0.10 -23.94
C ASN A 240 5.87 1.07 -24.24
N LEU A 241 6.93 0.79 -25.01
CA LEU A 241 7.94 1.78 -25.34
C LEU A 241 7.40 2.94 -26.17
N SER A 242 6.42 2.69 -27.04
CA SER A 242 5.78 3.74 -27.84
C SER A 242 5.03 4.76 -26.97
N LEU A 243 4.57 4.35 -25.81
CA LEU A 243 3.93 5.20 -24.80
C LEU A 243 4.91 5.70 -23.71
N THR A 244 6.21 5.52 -23.91
CA THR A 244 7.26 5.84 -22.92
C THR A 244 7.11 5.11 -21.58
N VAL A 245 6.35 4.03 -21.54
CA VAL A 245 6.18 3.18 -20.36
C VAL A 245 7.19 2.05 -20.41
N SER A 246 8.29 2.21 -19.71
CA SER A 246 9.41 1.25 -19.70
C SER A 246 9.75 0.78 -18.29
N HIS A 247 10.62 -0.22 -18.22
CA HIS A 247 11.23 -0.72 -17.00
C HIS A 247 12.73 -0.89 -17.15
N CYS A 248 13.44 -0.94 -16.05
CA CYS A 248 14.91 -1.07 -16.02
C CYS A 248 15.39 -2.48 -15.64
N VAL A 249 14.53 -3.51 -15.74
CA VAL A 249 14.86 -4.89 -15.32
C VAL A 249 16.11 -5.41 -16.06
N GLY A 250 16.16 -5.24 -17.39
CA GLY A 250 17.32 -5.68 -18.18
C GLY A 250 18.63 -5.00 -17.76
N ALA A 251 18.58 -3.69 -17.51
CA ALA A 251 19.75 -2.93 -17.02
C ALA A 251 20.18 -3.40 -15.62
N ARG A 252 19.23 -3.66 -14.73
CA ARG A 252 19.51 -4.17 -13.37
C ARG A 252 20.12 -5.56 -13.40
N LEU A 253 19.58 -6.46 -14.21
CA LEU A 253 20.13 -7.81 -14.36
C LEU A 253 21.55 -7.78 -14.95
N LYS A 254 21.80 -6.91 -15.94
CA LYS A 254 23.12 -6.80 -16.58
C LYS A 254 24.17 -6.11 -15.69
N ASN A 255 23.79 -5.03 -15.00
CA ASN A 255 24.73 -4.18 -14.27
C ASN A 255 24.75 -4.46 -12.76
N GLY A 256 23.89 -5.33 -12.25
CA GLY A 256 23.79 -5.69 -10.84
C GLY A 256 23.28 -4.59 -9.91
N ASP A 257 23.21 -3.35 -10.32
CA ASP A 257 22.70 -2.14 -9.64
C ASP A 257 22.77 -2.17 -8.10
N ARG A 258 23.86 -2.73 -7.56
CA ARG A 258 24.10 -2.98 -6.12
C ARG A 258 22.99 -3.79 -5.42
N THR A 259 22.19 -4.53 -6.18
CA THR A 259 21.20 -5.46 -5.66
C THR A 259 21.76 -6.88 -5.70
N GLY A 260 21.46 -7.65 -4.68
CA GLY A 260 21.88 -9.05 -4.58
C GLY A 260 20.82 -9.86 -3.84
N LEU A 261 20.97 -11.17 -3.92
CA LEU A 261 20.13 -12.09 -3.14
C LEU A 261 20.44 -11.95 -1.66
N THR A 262 19.42 -11.95 -0.83
CA THR A 262 19.64 -11.99 0.62
C THR A 262 20.20 -13.35 1.04
N ARG A 263 20.99 -13.39 2.11
CA ARG A 263 21.48 -14.66 2.67
C ARG A 263 20.33 -15.59 3.05
N SER A 264 19.21 -15.03 3.50
CA SER A 264 18.03 -15.82 3.82
C SER A 264 17.45 -16.50 2.58
N LEU A 265 17.33 -15.77 1.47
CA LEU A 265 16.86 -16.36 0.21
C LEU A 265 17.83 -17.43 -0.31
N ILE A 266 19.15 -17.19 -0.25
CA ILE A 266 20.14 -18.20 -0.68
C ILE A 266 19.99 -19.49 0.13
N LYS A 267 19.71 -19.39 1.44
CA LYS A 267 19.47 -20.56 2.30
C LYS A 267 18.16 -21.32 1.98
N THR A 268 17.26 -20.75 1.19
CA THR A 268 16.05 -21.47 0.77
C THR A 268 16.30 -22.36 -0.45
N PHE A 269 17.42 -22.19 -1.16
CA PHE A 269 17.80 -23.10 -2.22
C PHE A 269 18.32 -24.42 -1.61
N LEU A 270 17.62 -25.48 -1.90
CA LEU A 270 18.06 -26.82 -1.47
C LEU A 270 19.23 -27.28 -2.35
N MET A 271 20.24 -27.85 -1.72
CA MET A 271 21.30 -28.53 -2.44
C MET A 271 20.77 -29.85 -3.01
N LYS A 272 21.53 -30.47 -3.92
CA LYS A 272 21.12 -31.70 -4.61
C LYS A 272 20.86 -32.87 -3.68
N ASP A 273 21.44 -32.83 -2.48
CA ASP A 273 21.26 -33.78 -1.38
C ASP A 273 20.16 -33.37 -0.38
N GLY A 274 19.44 -32.27 -0.65
CA GLY A 274 18.34 -31.80 0.17
C GLY A 274 18.75 -31.01 1.42
N MET A 275 20.04 -30.61 1.55
CA MET A 275 20.53 -29.78 2.65
C MET A 275 20.67 -28.30 2.27
#